data_2e1b8bec88c37f89f962cec0b460f646
#
_entry.id   2e1b8bec88c37f89f962cec0b460f646
#
_cell.length_a   1.000
_cell.length_b   1.000
_cell.length_c   1.000
_cell.angle_alpha   90.00
_cell.angle_beta   90.00
_cell.angle_gamma   90.00
#
_symmetry.space_group_name_H-M   'P 1'
#
loop_
_entity.id
_entity.type
_entity.pdbx_description
1 polymer ?
#
loop_
_entity_poly.entity_id
_entity_poly.type
_entity_poly.pdbx_seq_one_letter_code
_entity_poly.pdbx_strand_id
1 'polypeptide(L)'
;MCRLPYIAAVARRLLPLLALGLACLIAGAAQAQSGGGGLLNAAPSAGMIEPNGGNVFGPGGVLGSPGQSLIMPNGSPAIPMVPAGQVALALGARFGKDAAPISGGLEWRVYAARPDASGSFRLVREDKAPAPTLVLPAGNYIVHVDFGLATAVKPVSLRGPTVHEVFDLPAGGLRMEGRVGNTRIPSSQISFEVYKGSQFEPGDRRPIADHVLTGSVLVVPEGTYYIVSNYGDANSVVRSDIRVQAGKLTDVTVNHRAAAITLKLVTEKGGEALANTAWSVLTPGGDVIKESIGAFPRVILAEGEYRAIARNEGKVYEREFKVVAGVDGDVEVQAQ
;
A
#
# COMPACT_ATOMS: atom_id res chain seq x y z
N MET A 1 -27.62 48.76 -22.34
CA MET A 1 -26.45 49.51 -22.76
C MET A 1 -25.22 48.67 -22.42
N CYS A 2 -24.51 48.33 -23.49
CA CYS A 2 -23.10 47.93 -23.67
C CYS A 2 -22.62 46.68 -22.86
N ARG A 3 -22.54 45.51 -23.51
CA ARG A 3 -21.54 44.93 -24.49
C ARG A 3 -20.22 44.53 -23.81
N LEU A 4 -20.01 43.27 -23.59
CA LEU A 4 -19.09 42.25 -24.18
C LEU A 4 -17.70 42.77 -24.72
N PRO A 5 -16.72 41.88 -24.98
CA PRO A 5 -16.24 40.59 -24.47
C PRO A 5 -14.70 40.57 -24.28
N TYR A 6 -14.10 39.50 -23.79
CA TYR A 6 -12.69 39.23 -24.11
C TYR A 6 -12.47 37.75 -24.44
N ILE A 7 -11.85 37.60 -25.58
CA ILE A 7 -11.63 36.43 -26.41
C ILE A 7 -10.30 35.76 -26.05
N ALA A 8 -10.33 34.46 -26.01
CA ALA A 8 -9.34 33.43 -26.35
C ALA A 8 -7.86 33.80 -26.63
N ALA A 9 -6.95 32.96 -26.13
CA ALA A 9 -5.75 32.60 -26.87
C ALA A 9 -5.34 31.17 -26.56
N VAL A 10 -5.50 30.33 -27.56
CA VAL A 10 -4.99 28.96 -27.73
C VAL A 10 -3.49 29.07 -28.05
N ALA A 11 -2.65 28.28 -27.39
CA ALA A 11 -1.31 28.01 -27.89
C ALA A 11 -1.00 26.51 -27.79
N ARG A 12 -1.19 25.83 -28.90
CA ARG A 12 -0.57 24.56 -29.28
C ARG A 12 0.95 24.74 -29.33
N ARG A 13 1.68 23.81 -28.75
CA ARG A 13 3.05 23.53 -29.24
C ARG A 13 3.26 22.02 -29.37
N LEU A 14 3.66 21.68 -30.57
CA LEU A 14 4.02 20.41 -31.19
C LEU A 14 5.23 19.74 -30.53
N LEU A 15 5.22 18.40 -30.63
CA LEU A 15 6.38 17.49 -30.54
C LEU A 15 7.47 17.84 -31.60
N PRO A 16 8.69 17.28 -31.40
CA PRO A 16 9.06 16.22 -32.34
C PRO A 16 9.63 14.93 -31.72
N LEU A 17 9.35 13.87 -32.46
CA LEU A 17 9.99 12.56 -32.44
C LEU A 17 11.50 12.66 -32.73
N LEU A 18 12.29 11.80 -32.09
CA LEU A 18 13.51 11.25 -32.67
C LEU A 18 13.72 9.83 -32.18
N ALA A 19 13.60 8.90 -33.12
CA ALA A 19 14.02 7.50 -33.00
C ALA A 19 15.50 7.43 -33.40
N LEU A 20 16.27 6.61 -32.70
CA LEU A 20 17.39 5.84 -33.25
C LEU A 20 17.75 4.71 -32.35
N GLY A 21 17.71 3.55 -32.88
CA GLY A 21 18.11 2.27 -32.52
C GLY A 21 19.61 2.04 -32.51
N LEU A 22 20.02 1.04 -31.75
CA LEU A 22 21.11 0.15 -32.16
C LEU A 22 21.05 -1.13 -31.31
N ALA A 23 20.95 -2.25 -32.03
CA ALA A 23 21.11 -3.62 -31.53
C ALA A 23 22.60 -3.92 -31.30
N CYS A 24 22.93 -4.71 -30.28
CA CYS A 24 24.10 -5.55 -30.27
C CYS A 24 23.80 -6.87 -29.56
N LEU A 25 23.75 -7.91 -30.37
CA LEU A 25 23.92 -9.31 -30.02
C LEU A 25 25.34 -9.57 -29.56
N ILE A 26 25.54 -10.28 -28.47
CA ILE A 26 26.70 -11.20 -28.33
C ILE A 26 26.22 -12.44 -27.57
N ALA A 27 26.30 -13.57 -28.30
CA ALA A 27 26.21 -14.92 -27.80
C ALA A 27 27.56 -15.34 -27.21
N GLY A 28 27.54 -16.16 -26.15
CA GLY A 28 28.74 -16.75 -25.57
C GLY A 28 28.38 -18.02 -24.83
N ALA A 29 28.88 -19.14 -25.35
CA ALA A 29 28.55 -20.51 -25.15
C ALA A 29 28.91 -21.11 -23.78
N ALA A 30 28.28 -22.24 -23.56
CA ALA A 30 28.44 -23.23 -22.49
C ALA A 30 29.83 -23.80 -22.34
N GLN A 31 30.22 -24.19 -21.10
CA GLN A 31 30.97 -25.41 -20.86
C GLN A 31 30.55 -26.08 -19.56
N ALA A 32 30.15 -27.32 -19.69
CA ALA A 32 29.96 -28.28 -18.62
C ALA A 32 31.31 -28.88 -18.25
N GLN A 33 31.57 -29.09 -16.96
CA GLN A 33 32.50 -30.13 -16.50
C GLN A 33 31.95 -30.83 -15.26
N SER A 34 31.87 -32.12 -15.42
CA SER A 34 31.55 -33.18 -14.48
C SER A 34 32.71 -33.52 -13.57
N GLY A 35 32.42 -34.00 -12.36
CA GLY A 35 33.35 -34.74 -11.46
C GLY A 35 32.97 -34.52 -10.01
N GLY A 36 32.29 -35.36 -9.36
CA GLY A 36 32.62 -36.61 -8.75
C GLY A 36 32.86 -36.47 -7.25
N GLY A 37 31.91 -36.98 -6.44
CA GLY A 37 32.21 -37.72 -5.23
C GLY A 37 32.36 -36.98 -3.89
N GLY A 38 31.49 -37.32 -2.92
CA GLY A 38 31.94 -37.36 -1.52
C GLY A 38 31.02 -36.68 -0.48
N LEU A 39 30.05 -37.42 0.02
CA LEU A 39 29.70 -37.62 1.46
C LEU A 39 29.67 -36.45 2.46
N LEU A 40 28.48 -36.25 2.98
CA LEU A 40 28.11 -36.00 4.39
C LEU A 40 28.45 -34.65 5.03
N ASN A 41 27.36 -34.03 5.45
CA ASN A 41 27.11 -33.32 6.69
C ASN A 41 26.91 -31.81 6.65
N ALA A 42 25.81 -31.46 7.32
CA ALA A 42 25.47 -30.19 7.91
C ALA A 42 25.04 -29.08 6.93
N ALA A 43 23.74 -29.04 6.75
CA ALA A 43 23.07 -27.80 6.38
C ALA A 43 23.40 -26.70 7.42
N PRO A 44 23.93 -25.55 7.02
CA PRO A 44 23.85 -24.37 7.87
C PRO A 44 22.38 -23.92 7.83
N SER A 45 21.75 -23.92 9.00
CA SER A 45 20.52 -23.21 9.24
C SER A 45 20.64 -21.79 8.67
N ALA A 46 19.93 -21.51 7.60
CA ALA A 46 19.70 -20.16 7.16
C ALA A 46 19.01 -19.44 8.34
N GLY A 47 19.77 -18.64 9.06
CA GLY A 47 19.24 -17.70 10.02
C GLY A 47 18.31 -16.76 9.26
N MET A 48 17.01 -16.96 9.41
CA MET A 48 16.03 -15.92 9.12
C MET A 48 16.43 -14.75 10.00
N ILE A 49 16.90 -13.69 9.39
CA ILE A 49 16.94 -12.37 10.02
C ILE A 49 15.48 -11.97 10.12
N GLU A 50 14.87 -12.27 11.26
CA GLU A 50 13.61 -11.63 11.62
C GLU A 50 13.91 -10.13 11.67
N PRO A 51 13.15 -9.29 10.94
CA PRO A 51 13.21 -7.87 11.17
C PRO A 51 12.72 -7.64 12.60
N ASN A 52 13.60 -7.23 13.48
CA ASN A 52 13.32 -6.83 14.85
C ASN A 52 12.54 -5.49 14.82
N GLY A 53 11.36 -5.54 14.25
CA GLY A 53 10.36 -4.49 14.30
C GLY A 53 9.46 -4.79 15.49
N GLY A 54 9.74 -4.16 16.62
CA GLY A 54 8.82 -4.18 17.76
C GLY A 54 7.42 -3.84 17.27
N ASN A 55 6.51 -4.78 17.42
CA ASN A 55 5.13 -4.68 16.95
C ASN A 55 4.39 -3.63 17.78
N VAL A 56 4.45 -2.37 17.38
CA VAL A 56 3.71 -1.27 18.04
C VAL A 56 2.21 -1.54 18.00
N PHE A 57 1.76 -2.34 17.02
CA PHE A 57 0.37 -2.72 16.79
C PHE A 57 0.14 -4.25 16.90
N GLY A 58 0.66 -4.91 17.93
CA GLY A 58 0.39 -6.33 18.16
C GLY A 58 -1.09 -6.61 18.51
N PRO A 59 -1.66 -7.76 18.07
CA PRO A 59 -3.02 -8.13 18.45
C PRO A 59 -3.07 -8.38 19.97
N GLY A 60 -3.78 -7.54 20.71
CA GLY A 60 -4.03 -7.74 22.14
C GLY A 60 -3.11 -6.98 23.09
N GLY A 61 -2.46 -5.89 22.66
CA GLY A 61 -1.75 -4.98 23.56
C GLY A 61 -2.67 -4.28 24.56
N VAL A 62 -3.26 -5.05 25.46
CA VAL A 62 -3.80 -4.59 26.74
C VAL A 62 -2.61 -4.43 27.66
N LEU A 63 -2.48 -3.24 28.19
CA LEU A 63 -1.61 -2.79 29.27
C LEU A 63 -1.16 -3.95 30.18
N GLY A 64 0.15 -4.05 30.37
CA GLY A 64 0.81 -5.11 31.09
C GLY A 64 0.21 -5.43 32.45
N SER A 65 0.23 -6.71 32.76
CA SER A 65 0.00 -7.24 34.11
C SER A 65 0.94 -6.54 35.10
N PRO A 66 0.46 -6.09 36.24
CA PRO A 66 1.31 -5.55 37.30
C PRO A 66 2.06 -6.73 37.96
N GLY A 67 3.33 -6.88 37.67
CA GLY A 67 4.10 -7.88 38.42
C GLY A 67 5.44 -8.33 37.85
N GLN A 68 6.06 -7.63 36.92
CA GLN A 68 7.48 -7.84 36.64
C GLN A 68 8.22 -6.52 36.70
N SER A 69 8.90 -6.28 37.82
CA SER A 69 9.94 -5.26 37.91
C SER A 69 11.02 -5.58 36.90
N LEU A 70 10.95 -5.00 35.71
CA LEU A 70 12.09 -4.91 34.81
C LEU A 70 13.11 -4.03 35.54
N ILE A 71 14.15 -4.64 36.09
CA ILE A 71 15.37 -3.97 36.54
C ILE A 71 15.86 -3.21 35.30
N MET A 72 15.59 -1.93 35.25
CA MET A 72 16.24 -1.03 34.29
C MET A 72 17.75 -1.16 34.56
N PRO A 73 18.58 -1.51 33.57
CA PRO A 73 19.99 -1.27 33.71
C PRO A 73 20.15 0.25 33.88
N ASN A 74 20.74 0.67 34.99
CA ASN A 74 21.12 2.05 35.29
C ASN A 74 22.19 2.51 34.29
N GLY A 75 21.79 2.74 33.05
CA GLY A 75 22.53 3.45 32.03
C GLY A 75 21.73 4.71 31.70
N SER A 76 21.97 5.80 32.42
CA SER A 76 21.67 7.10 31.84
C SER A 76 22.26 7.12 30.45
N PRO A 77 21.54 7.46 29.39
CA PRO A 77 22.13 7.59 28.06
C PRO A 77 23.34 8.51 28.19
N ALA A 78 24.53 7.98 27.91
CA ALA A 78 25.75 8.77 27.97
C ALA A 78 25.57 9.93 27.00
N ILE A 79 25.46 11.15 27.54
CA ILE A 79 25.41 12.35 26.72
C ILE A 79 26.74 12.35 25.94
N PRO A 80 26.71 12.25 24.59
CA PRO A 80 27.94 12.26 23.83
C PRO A 80 28.73 13.52 24.16
N MET A 81 30.06 13.41 24.30
CA MET A 81 30.92 14.58 24.47
C MET A 81 30.69 15.53 23.30
N VAL A 82 30.08 16.68 23.60
CA VAL A 82 29.72 17.65 22.57
C VAL A 82 30.92 18.57 22.33
N PRO A 83 31.51 18.61 21.14
CA PRO A 83 32.61 19.50 20.82
C PRO A 83 32.22 20.99 20.99
N ALA A 84 33.17 21.85 21.25
CA ALA A 84 32.94 23.31 21.37
C ALA A 84 32.27 23.84 20.08
N GLY A 85 31.20 24.63 20.25
CA GLY A 85 30.41 25.16 19.14
C GLY A 85 29.35 24.23 18.56
N GLN A 86 29.21 23.02 19.12
CA GLN A 86 28.15 22.09 18.77
C GLN A 86 27.13 21.91 19.90
N VAL A 87 25.98 21.35 19.57
CA VAL A 87 24.84 21.14 20.49
C VAL A 87 24.32 19.72 20.27
N ALA A 88 24.03 19.01 21.35
CA ALA A 88 23.34 17.73 21.28
C ALA A 88 21.83 17.99 21.16
N LEU A 89 21.22 17.53 20.07
CA LEU A 89 19.77 17.54 19.85
C LEU A 89 19.21 16.15 20.11
N ALA A 90 18.50 15.97 21.22
CA ALA A 90 17.80 14.75 21.55
C ALA A 90 16.35 14.86 21.04
N LEU A 91 15.96 13.90 20.19
CA LEU A 91 14.65 13.85 19.54
C LEU A 91 13.82 12.71 20.08
N GLY A 92 12.51 12.90 20.15
CA GLY A 92 11.55 11.86 20.46
C GLY A 92 10.19 12.16 19.84
N ALA A 93 9.41 11.13 19.61
CA ALA A 93 8.03 11.27 19.11
C ALA A 93 7.07 10.42 19.96
N ARG A 94 5.82 10.85 20.05
CA ARG A 94 4.75 10.17 20.78
C ARG A 94 3.42 10.33 20.06
N PHE A 95 2.48 9.42 20.32
CA PHE A 95 1.17 9.44 19.66
C PHE A 95 0.25 10.58 20.11
N GLY A 96 0.62 11.32 21.14
CA GLY A 96 -0.12 12.45 21.68
C GLY A 96 0.47 12.90 23.00
N LYS A 97 -0.02 14.02 23.55
CA LYS A 97 0.56 14.74 24.68
C LYS A 97 0.84 13.86 25.91
N ASP A 98 -0.04 12.89 26.20
CA ASP A 98 0.08 12.01 27.36
C ASP A 98 0.23 10.51 26.94
N ALA A 99 0.59 10.27 25.68
CA ALA A 99 0.75 8.94 25.14
C ALA A 99 2.19 8.44 25.25
N ALA A 100 2.35 7.11 25.15
CA ALA A 100 3.66 6.47 25.12
C ALA A 100 4.53 6.95 23.95
N PRO A 101 5.86 6.97 24.13
CA PRO A 101 6.79 7.23 23.02
C PRO A 101 6.64 6.20 21.91
N ILE A 102 6.86 6.64 20.67
CA ILE A 102 6.92 5.77 19.50
C ILE A 102 8.29 5.06 19.51
N SER A 103 8.27 3.74 19.56
CA SER A 103 9.49 2.93 19.77
C SER A 103 10.16 2.45 18.48
N GLY A 104 9.66 2.84 17.30
CA GLY A 104 10.26 2.45 16.01
C GLY A 104 9.47 2.95 14.81
N GLY A 105 10.06 2.78 13.62
CA GLY A 105 9.44 3.18 12.36
C GLY A 105 9.47 4.67 12.06
N LEU A 106 10.22 5.46 12.84
CA LEU A 106 10.38 6.89 12.64
C LEU A 106 11.52 7.18 11.63
N GLU A 107 11.31 8.20 10.83
CA GLU A 107 12.33 8.78 9.97
C GLU A 107 12.49 10.27 10.30
N TRP A 108 13.67 10.64 10.76
CA TRP A 108 14.02 12.00 11.13
C TRP A 108 14.83 12.66 10.02
N ARG A 109 14.46 13.89 9.66
CA ARG A 109 15.21 14.72 8.73
C ARG A 109 15.40 16.10 9.34
N VAL A 110 16.64 16.56 9.41
CA VAL A 110 17.00 17.88 9.93
C VAL A 110 17.51 18.73 8.78
N TYR A 111 16.88 19.86 8.57
CA TYR A 111 17.21 20.82 7.52
C TYR A 111 17.76 22.11 8.12
N ALA A 112 18.67 22.78 7.42
CA ALA A 112 19.07 24.15 7.76
C ALA A 112 17.85 25.08 7.61
N ALA A 113 17.61 25.97 8.60
CA ALA A 113 16.44 26.85 8.59
C ALA A 113 16.50 27.96 7.52
N ARG A 114 17.68 28.18 6.92
CA ARG A 114 17.83 29.13 5.81
C ARG A 114 17.78 28.39 4.48
N PRO A 115 16.86 28.75 3.59
CA PRO A 115 16.85 28.20 2.25
C PRO A 115 18.11 28.66 1.48
N ASP A 116 18.52 27.89 0.51
CA ASP A 116 19.58 28.25 -0.44
C ASP A 116 19.07 29.24 -1.50
N ALA A 117 19.93 29.59 -2.45
CA ALA A 117 19.59 30.52 -3.53
C ALA A 117 18.45 30.04 -4.44
N SER A 118 18.14 28.74 -4.45
CA SER A 118 17.01 28.14 -5.18
C SER A 118 15.70 28.14 -4.37
N GLY A 119 15.73 28.57 -3.09
CA GLY A 119 14.61 28.48 -2.18
C GLY A 119 14.46 27.13 -1.48
N SER A 120 15.40 26.20 -1.69
CA SER A 120 15.36 24.87 -1.13
C SER A 120 16.06 24.80 0.23
N PHE A 121 15.48 24.01 1.17
CA PHE A 121 16.10 23.76 2.47
C PHE A 121 17.12 22.64 2.36
N ARG A 122 18.37 22.92 2.74
CA ARG A 122 19.45 21.95 2.69
C ARG A 122 19.31 20.91 3.81
N LEU A 123 19.24 19.62 3.45
CA LEU A 123 19.29 18.53 4.40
C LEU A 123 20.65 18.49 5.08
N VAL A 124 20.65 18.42 6.42
CA VAL A 124 21.84 18.41 7.27
C VAL A 124 22.08 17.00 7.84
N ARG A 125 21.01 16.32 8.29
CA ARG A 125 21.10 15.01 8.92
C ARG A 125 19.82 14.22 8.72
N GLU A 126 19.96 12.91 8.60
CA GLU A 126 18.88 11.93 8.66
C GLU A 126 19.19 10.88 9.73
N ASP A 127 18.15 10.35 10.37
CA ASP A 127 18.25 9.28 11.35
C ASP A 127 16.96 8.47 11.39
N LYS A 128 17.03 7.17 11.73
CA LYS A 128 15.88 6.25 11.84
C LYS A 128 15.70 5.67 13.24
N ALA A 129 16.55 6.06 14.18
CA ALA A 129 16.38 5.64 15.56
C ALA A 129 15.09 6.23 16.16
N PRO A 130 14.43 5.52 17.08
CA PRO A 130 13.20 6.02 17.71
C PRO A 130 13.42 7.27 18.56
N ALA A 131 14.63 7.44 19.12
CA ALA A 131 15.01 8.59 19.93
C ALA A 131 16.49 8.94 19.69
N PRO A 132 16.83 9.53 18.52
CA PRO A 132 18.20 9.85 18.18
C PRO A 132 18.72 11.05 18.98
N THR A 133 20.02 11.07 19.27
CA THR A 133 20.74 12.23 19.74
C THR A 133 21.73 12.66 18.67
N LEU A 134 21.46 13.81 18.05
CA LEU A 134 22.23 14.35 16.94
C LEU A 134 23.15 15.46 17.43
N VAL A 135 24.42 15.42 17.09
CA VAL A 135 25.37 16.49 17.40
C VAL A 135 25.50 17.39 16.18
N LEU A 136 25.09 18.65 16.33
CA LEU A 136 24.98 19.63 15.25
C LEU A 136 25.60 20.97 15.67
N PRO A 137 26.11 21.78 14.74
CA PRO A 137 26.52 23.16 15.04
C PRO A 137 25.38 23.98 15.68
N ALA A 138 25.72 24.93 16.56
CA ALA A 138 24.73 25.88 17.06
C ALA A 138 24.08 26.65 15.91
N GLY A 139 22.75 26.77 15.91
CA GLY A 139 22.01 27.40 14.82
C GLY A 139 20.52 27.12 14.84
N ASN A 140 19.84 27.53 13.77
CA ASN A 140 18.41 27.29 13.59
C ASN A 140 18.20 26.20 12.52
N TYR A 141 17.30 25.27 12.82
CA TYR A 141 17.00 24.11 12.00
C TYR A 141 15.49 23.90 11.86
N ILE A 142 15.09 23.16 10.85
CA ILE A 142 13.74 22.62 10.71
C ILE A 142 13.88 21.12 10.87
N VAL A 143 13.22 20.56 11.89
CA VAL A 143 13.20 19.12 12.14
C VAL A 143 11.88 18.58 11.64
N HIS A 144 11.97 17.59 10.77
CA HIS A 144 10.86 16.85 10.19
C HIS A 144 10.92 15.40 10.66
N VAL A 145 9.79 14.84 11.07
CA VAL A 145 9.65 13.45 11.46
C VAL A 145 8.49 12.82 10.72
N ASP A 146 8.73 11.64 10.16
CA ASP A 146 7.74 10.81 9.48
C ASP A 146 7.52 9.52 10.24
N PHE A 147 6.26 9.09 10.28
CA PHE A 147 5.83 7.77 10.74
C PHE A 147 4.75 7.25 9.80
N GLY A 148 5.16 6.49 8.78
CA GLY A 148 4.28 6.13 7.68
C GLY A 148 3.78 7.35 6.92
N LEU A 149 2.46 7.56 6.89
CA LEU A 149 1.84 8.74 6.27
C LEU A 149 1.60 9.90 7.26
N ALA A 150 1.95 9.73 8.54
CA ALA A 150 1.87 10.79 9.52
C ALA A 150 3.18 11.55 9.59
N THR A 151 3.11 12.87 9.58
CA THR A 151 4.28 13.75 9.60
C THR A 151 4.13 14.88 10.61
N ALA A 152 5.25 15.32 11.18
CA ALA A 152 5.28 16.55 11.97
C ALA A 152 6.56 17.32 11.67
N VAL A 153 6.45 18.66 11.70
CA VAL A 153 7.55 19.58 11.43
C VAL A 153 7.61 20.65 12.52
N LYS A 154 8.83 20.91 13.04
CA LYS A 154 9.06 21.99 13.99
C LYS A 154 10.33 22.76 13.65
N PRO A 155 10.32 24.10 13.76
CA PRO A 155 11.54 24.88 13.83
C PRO A 155 12.21 24.68 15.20
N VAL A 156 13.52 24.42 15.21
CA VAL A 156 14.31 24.18 16.43
C VAL A 156 15.52 25.11 16.43
N SER A 157 15.75 25.80 17.57
CA SER A 157 16.93 26.62 17.77
C SER A 157 17.91 25.91 18.70
N LEU A 158 19.07 25.56 18.18
CA LEU A 158 20.14 24.94 18.95
C LEU A 158 21.00 26.02 19.62
N ARG A 159 20.70 26.28 20.91
CA ARG A 159 21.42 27.23 21.76
C ARG A 159 21.68 26.57 23.12
N GLY A 160 22.92 26.42 23.48
CA GLY A 160 23.31 25.72 24.71
C GLY A 160 23.81 24.28 24.43
N PRO A 161 24.20 23.53 25.48
CA PRO A 161 24.90 22.24 25.30
C PRO A 161 23.98 21.11 24.82
N THR A 162 22.71 21.13 25.23
CA THR A 162 21.73 20.08 24.87
C THR A 162 20.35 20.70 24.70
N VAL A 163 19.63 20.24 23.65
CA VAL A 163 18.23 20.59 23.37
C VAL A 163 17.43 19.29 23.24
N HIS A 164 16.28 19.24 23.93
CA HIS A 164 15.36 18.10 23.86
C HIS A 164 14.08 18.54 23.17
N GLU A 165 13.70 17.82 22.12
CA GLU A 165 12.44 18.08 21.38
C GLU A 165 11.60 16.82 21.26
N VAL A 166 10.33 16.94 21.65
CA VAL A 166 9.33 15.89 21.53
C VAL A 166 8.27 16.30 20.52
N PHE A 167 7.96 15.41 19.60
CA PHE A 167 6.99 15.60 18.54
C PHE A 167 5.72 14.82 18.85
N ASP A 168 4.59 15.47 18.78
CA ASP A 168 3.30 14.79 18.83
C ASP A 168 2.90 14.37 17.41
N LEU A 169 2.77 13.06 17.20
CA LEU A 169 2.37 12.42 15.97
C LEU A 169 1.11 11.61 16.24
N PRO A 170 -0.09 12.21 16.20
CA PRO A 170 -1.33 11.47 16.39
C PRO A 170 -1.59 10.59 15.17
N ALA A 171 -1.06 9.37 15.21
CA ALA A 171 -1.14 8.38 14.16
C ALA A 171 -1.60 7.03 14.70
N GLY A 172 -2.27 6.25 13.86
CA GLY A 172 -2.68 4.88 14.15
C GLY A 172 -2.38 3.93 12.99
N GLY A 173 -2.39 2.63 13.29
CA GLY A 173 -2.26 1.58 12.29
C GLY A 173 -3.62 1.22 11.70
N LEU A 174 -3.67 0.94 10.41
CA LEU A 174 -4.79 0.40 9.70
C LEU A 174 -4.36 -0.91 9.03
N ARG A 175 -5.05 -2.00 9.36
CA ARG A 175 -4.83 -3.30 8.74
C ARG A 175 -6.13 -3.81 8.13
N MET A 176 -6.09 -4.20 6.87
CA MET A 176 -7.27 -4.57 6.10
C MET A 176 -7.18 -6.04 5.67
N GLU A 177 -8.32 -6.72 5.71
CA GLU A 177 -8.46 -8.10 5.25
C GLU A 177 -9.79 -8.25 4.49
N GLY A 178 -9.77 -8.95 3.36
CA GLY A 178 -10.96 -9.30 2.60
C GLY A 178 -11.36 -10.75 2.79
N ARG A 179 -12.68 -10.99 2.84
CA ARG A 179 -13.26 -12.33 2.96
C ARG A 179 -14.46 -12.50 2.02
N VAL A 180 -14.72 -13.75 1.67
CA VAL A 180 -16.01 -14.21 1.13
C VAL A 180 -16.57 -15.23 2.11
N GLY A 181 -17.65 -14.87 2.81
CA GLY A 181 -18.11 -15.65 3.94
C GLY A 181 -17.03 -15.79 5.01
N ASN A 182 -16.65 -17.02 5.33
CA ASN A 182 -15.58 -17.30 6.30
C ASN A 182 -14.19 -17.48 5.65
N THR A 183 -14.11 -17.47 4.34
CA THR A 183 -12.86 -17.74 3.62
C THR A 183 -12.11 -16.43 3.34
N ARG A 184 -10.84 -16.38 3.71
CA ARG A 184 -9.96 -15.26 3.42
C ARG A 184 -9.63 -15.21 1.93
N ILE A 185 -9.71 -14.02 1.34
CA ILE A 185 -9.32 -13.79 -0.05
C ILE A 185 -7.78 -13.74 -0.14
N PRO A 186 -7.16 -14.48 -1.06
CA PRO A 186 -5.71 -14.42 -1.29
C PRO A 186 -5.23 -13.01 -1.64
N SER A 187 -4.04 -12.64 -1.17
CA SER A 187 -3.46 -11.31 -1.39
C SER A 187 -3.26 -10.94 -2.87
N SER A 188 -3.11 -11.94 -3.74
CA SER A 188 -2.99 -11.73 -5.19
C SER A 188 -4.32 -11.39 -5.89
N GLN A 189 -5.45 -11.52 -5.20
CA GLN A 189 -6.78 -11.36 -5.77
C GLN A 189 -7.54 -10.16 -5.19
N ILE A 190 -6.98 -9.48 -4.17
CA ILE A 190 -7.62 -8.35 -3.52
C ILE A 190 -6.63 -7.21 -3.32
N SER A 191 -7.09 -6.00 -3.49
CA SER A 191 -6.36 -4.78 -3.18
C SER A 191 -7.26 -3.78 -2.47
N PHE A 192 -6.63 -2.86 -1.74
CA PHE A 192 -7.32 -1.80 -1.03
C PHE A 192 -6.79 -0.44 -1.44
N GLU A 193 -7.69 0.51 -1.54
CA GLU A 193 -7.39 1.93 -1.66
C GLU A 193 -7.91 2.63 -0.41
N VAL A 194 -7.15 3.59 0.10
CA VAL A 194 -7.49 4.35 1.31
C VAL A 194 -7.63 5.83 0.96
N TYR A 195 -8.73 6.40 1.36
CA TYR A 195 -9.07 7.81 1.12
C TYR A 195 -9.30 8.53 2.44
N LYS A 196 -8.94 9.81 2.51
CA LYS A 196 -9.20 10.65 3.67
C LYS A 196 -10.65 11.15 3.65
N GLY A 197 -11.30 11.15 4.83
CA GLY A 197 -12.68 11.59 5.01
C GLY A 197 -13.69 10.45 4.84
N SER A 198 -14.97 10.78 4.62
CA SER A 198 -16.06 9.82 4.40
C SER A 198 -16.38 9.63 2.93
N GLN A 199 -16.83 8.44 2.53
CA GLN A 199 -17.28 8.15 1.16
C GLN A 199 -18.46 9.03 0.71
N PHE A 200 -19.21 9.61 1.66
CA PHE A 200 -20.37 10.46 1.39
C PHE A 200 -20.03 11.94 1.20
N GLU A 201 -18.78 12.34 1.46
CA GLU A 201 -18.37 13.72 1.21
C GLU A 201 -18.16 13.95 -0.30
N PRO A 202 -18.66 15.07 -0.87
CA PRO A 202 -18.54 15.34 -2.29
C PRO A 202 -17.10 15.70 -2.73
N GLY A 203 -16.78 15.44 -3.98
CA GLY A 203 -15.54 15.86 -4.67
C GLY A 203 -14.72 14.69 -5.20
N ASP A 204 -13.92 14.99 -6.23
CA ASP A 204 -12.91 14.06 -6.74
C ASP A 204 -11.79 13.93 -5.73
N ARG A 205 -11.53 12.70 -5.32
CA ARG A 205 -10.52 12.40 -4.33
C ARG A 205 -9.46 11.47 -4.89
N ARG A 206 -8.23 11.76 -4.54
CA ARG A 206 -7.14 10.82 -4.77
C ARG A 206 -6.95 9.96 -3.53
N PRO A 207 -6.67 8.66 -3.68
CA PRO A 207 -6.31 7.82 -2.56
C PRO A 207 -5.02 8.35 -1.91
N ILE A 208 -4.96 8.28 -0.59
CA ILE A 208 -3.72 8.55 0.16
C ILE A 208 -2.78 7.35 0.14
N ALA A 209 -3.32 6.16 -0.12
CA ALA A 209 -2.60 4.93 -0.41
C ALA A 209 -3.43 4.07 -1.36
N ASP A 210 -2.78 3.50 -2.35
CA ASP A 210 -3.36 2.58 -3.33
C ASP A 210 -2.65 1.23 -3.30
N HIS A 211 -3.28 0.20 -3.89
CA HIS A 211 -2.73 -1.15 -3.96
C HIS A 211 -2.23 -1.71 -2.62
N VAL A 212 -2.85 -1.29 -1.50
CA VAL A 212 -2.49 -1.79 -0.17
C VAL A 212 -2.84 -3.29 -0.10
N LEU A 213 -1.85 -4.09 0.29
CA LEU A 213 -2.03 -5.54 0.37
C LEU A 213 -2.78 -5.94 1.64
N THR A 214 -3.54 -7.02 1.55
CA THR A 214 -4.25 -7.60 2.70
C THR A 214 -3.26 -8.00 3.80
N GLY A 215 -3.57 -7.62 5.04
CA GLY A 215 -2.76 -7.90 6.21
C GLY A 215 -1.58 -6.96 6.46
N SER A 216 -1.24 -6.09 5.51
CA SER A 216 -0.22 -5.05 5.72
C SER A 216 -0.74 -3.96 6.65
N VAL A 217 0.14 -3.45 7.50
CA VAL A 217 -0.19 -2.31 8.37
C VAL A 217 0.19 -1.00 7.67
N LEU A 218 -0.80 -0.18 7.42
CA LEU A 218 -0.63 1.19 6.93
C LEU A 218 -0.74 2.15 8.11
N VAL A 219 0.29 2.94 8.37
CA VAL A 219 0.25 3.99 9.40
C VAL A 219 -0.28 5.29 8.78
N VAL A 220 -1.35 5.81 9.36
CA VAL A 220 -2.01 7.05 8.91
C VAL A 220 -2.25 7.99 10.09
N PRO A 221 -2.37 9.31 9.88
CA PRO A 221 -2.81 10.23 10.92
C PRO A 221 -4.12 9.80 11.55
N GLU A 222 -4.36 10.18 12.81
CA GLU A 222 -5.68 10.00 13.42
C GLU A 222 -6.76 10.72 12.59
N GLY A 223 -7.90 10.05 12.38
CA GLY A 223 -8.98 10.66 11.61
C GLY A 223 -9.99 9.69 11.05
N THR A 224 -10.88 10.22 10.22
CA THR A 224 -11.86 9.45 9.45
C THR A 224 -11.33 9.19 8.05
N TYR A 225 -11.49 7.97 7.60
CA TYR A 225 -11.09 7.49 6.28
C TYR A 225 -12.21 6.64 5.69
N TYR A 226 -12.20 6.43 4.39
CA TYR A 226 -12.92 5.34 3.79
C TYR A 226 -11.98 4.48 2.95
N ILE A 227 -12.29 3.20 2.93
CA ILE A 227 -11.55 2.22 2.14
C ILE A 227 -12.40 1.77 0.97
N VAL A 228 -11.75 1.50 -0.15
CA VAL A 228 -12.31 0.81 -1.30
C VAL A 228 -11.57 -0.51 -1.41
N SER A 229 -12.32 -1.61 -1.29
CA SER A 229 -11.80 -2.96 -1.43
C SER A 229 -12.20 -3.51 -2.79
N ASN A 230 -11.23 -3.88 -3.60
CA ASN A 230 -11.41 -4.42 -4.94
C ASN A 230 -11.03 -5.91 -4.93
N TYR A 231 -12.01 -6.80 -5.10
CA TYR A 231 -11.77 -8.24 -5.25
C TYR A 231 -11.85 -8.61 -6.72
N GLY A 232 -10.70 -8.96 -7.30
CA GLY A 232 -10.54 -9.08 -8.74
C GLY A 232 -10.52 -7.71 -9.44
N ASP A 233 -10.77 -7.75 -10.74
CA ASP A 233 -10.70 -6.59 -11.64
C ASP A 233 -12.03 -6.31 -12.38
N ALA A 234 -13.14 -6.85 -11.86
CA ALA A 234 -14.47 -6.63 -12.42
C ALA A 234 -15.32 -5.74 -11.48
N ASN A 235 -16.41 -6.25 -10.93
CA ASN A 235 -17.39 -5.44 -10.21
C ASN A 235 -17.53 -5.76 -8.71
N SER A 236 -16.69 -6.62 -8.16
CA SER A 236 -16.72 -6.91 -6.72
C SER A 236 -15.98 -5.84 -5.92
N VAL A 237 -16.65 -4.73 -5.68
CA VAL A 237 -16.12 -3.55 -4.98
C VAL A 237 -16.94 -3.28 -3.73
N VAL A 238 -16.27 -3.12 -2.58
CA VAL A 238 -16.91 -2.75 -1.31
C VAL A 238 -16.27 -1.48 -0.77
N ARG A 239 -17.12 -0.56 -0.28
CA ARG A 239 -16.67 0.68 0.36
C ARG A 239 -17.08 0.68 1.83
N SER A 240 -16.22 1.16 2.70
CA SER A 240 -16.50 1.25 4.13
C SER A 240 -15.82 2.45 4.76
N ASP A 241 -16.56 3.21 5.56
CA ASP A 241 -16.00 4.28 6.38
C ASP A 241 -15.38 3.69 7.65
N ILE A 242 -14.24 4.21 8.04
CA ILE A 242 -13.47 3.76 9.21
C ILE A 242 -12.94 4.96 9.99
N ARG A 243 -12.71 4.76 11.28
CA ARG A 243 -12.05 5.74 12.15
C ARG A 243 -10.76 5.17 12.70
N VAL A 244 -9.66 5.84 12.46
CA VAL A 244 -8.34 5.52 13.01
C VAL A 244 -8.07 6.40 14.22
N GLN A 245 -7.63 5.77 15.33
CA GLN A 245 -7.29 6.43 16.58
C GLN A 245 -5.78 6.38 16.81
N ALA A 246 -5.23 7.44 17.37
CA ALA A 246 -3.81 7.53 17.70
C ALA A 246 -3.36 6.38 18.62
N GLY A 247 -2.20 5.79 18.30
CA GLY A 247 -1.58 4.71 19.08
C GLY A 247 -2.30 3.36 19.02
N LYS A 248 -3.35 3.21 18.19
CA LYS A 248 -4.11 1.98 18.07
C LYS A 248 -4.00 1.36 16.68
N LEU A 249 -4.08 0.03 16.63
CA LEU A 249 -4.31 -0.72 15.40
C LEU A 249 -5.81 -0.85 15.16
N THR A 250 -6.26 -0.40 14.00
CA THR A 250 -7.63 -0.60 13.52
C THR A 250 -7.63 -1.76 12.53
N ASP A 251 -8.22 -2.88 12.93
CA ASP A 251 -8.41 -4.05 12.07
C ASP A 251 -9.76 -3.95 11.34
N VAL A 252 -9.73 -4.05 10.03
CA VAL A 252 -10.92 -3.96 9.18
C VAL A 252 -11.05 -5.24 8.36
N THR A 253 -12.14 -5.95 8.56
CA THR A 253 -12.52 -7.10 7.72
C THR A 253 -13.63 -6.68 6.76
N VAL A 254 -13.35 -6.79 5.46
CA VAL A 254 -14.31 -6.49 4.39
C VAL A 254 -14.87 -7.80 3.84
N ASN A 255 -16.21 -7.96 3.88
CA ASN A 255 -16.87 -9.12 3.32
C ASN A 255 -17.38 -8.82 1.91
N HIS A 256 -16.85 -9.53 0.94
CA HIS A 256 -17.31 -9.51 -0.44
C HIS A 256 -18.39 -10.56 -0.65
N ARG A 257 -19.43 -10.17 -1.36
CA ARG A 257 -20.44 -11.08 -1.89
C ARG A 257 -20.13 -11.33 -3.34
N ALA A 258 -19.25 -12.28 -3.61
CA ALA A 258 -18.71 -12.55 -4.95
C ALA A 258 -18.30 -14.01 -5.08
N ALA A 259 -18.08 -14.44 -6.33
CA ALA A 259 -17.52 -15.74 -6.64
C ALA A 259 -16.62 -15.65 -7.89
N ALA A 260 -15.71 -16.60 -8.03
CA ALA A 260 -14.88 -16.76 -9.22
C ALA A 260 -15.58 -17.67 -10.23
N ILE A 261 -15.81 -17.13 -11.40
CA ILE A 261 -16.49 -17.82 -12.51
C ILE A 261 -15.48 -18.07 -13.63
N THR A 262 -15.40 -19.32 -14.06
CA THR A 262 -14.65 -19.70 -15.26
C THR A 262 -15.61 -19.83 -16.43
N LEU A 263 -15.36 -19.12 -17.52
CA LEU A 263 -16.19 -19.19 -18.73
C LEU A 263 -15.60 -20.20 -19.71
N LYS A 264 -16.47 -20.96 -20.36
CA LYS A 264 -16.10 -21.98 -21.35
C LYS A 264 -17.07 -21.93 -22.52
N LEU A 265 -16.57 -21.84 -23.75
CA LEU A 265 -17.36 -22.09 -24.97
C LEU A 265 -17.15 -23.52 -25.40
N VAL A 266 -18.21 -24.33 -25.45
CA VAL A 266 -18.13 -25.75 -25.75
C VAL A 266 -19.08 -26.12 -26.87
N THR A 267 -18.72 -27.10 -27.70
CA THR A 267 -19.61 -27.64 -28.74
C THR A 267 -20.71 -28.50 -28.17
N GLU A 268 -20.40 -29.21 -27.09
CA GLU A 268 -21.34 -30.07 -26.36
C GLU A 268 -21.11 -29.93 -24.85
N LYS A 269 -22.12 -30.23 -24.05
CA LYS A 269 -22.04 -30.11 -22.58
C LYS A 269 -20.91 -30.97 -22.04
N GLY A 270 -20.00 -30.33 -21.26
CA GLY A 270 -18.82 -30.99 -20.69
C GLY A 270 -17.70 -31.24 -21.71
N GLY A 271 -17.81 -30.72 -22.93
CA GLY A 271 -16.78 -30.83 -23.97
C GLY A 271 -15.58 -29.92 -23.72
N GLU A 272 -14.59 -30.02 -24.60
CA GLU A 272 -13.41 -29.16 -24.58
C GLU A 272 -13.78 -27.69 -24.91
N ALA A 273 -13.14 -26.77 -24.21
CA ALA A 273 -13.35 -25.34 -24.44
C ALA A 273 -12.64 -24.87 -25.73
N LEU A 274 -13.36 -24.12 -26.54
CA LEU A 274 -12.85 -23.57 -27.79
C LEU A 274 -11.83 -22.47 -27.52
N ALA A 275 -10.66 -22.59 -28.11
CA ALA A 275 -9.61 -21.58 -28.04
C ALA A 275 -10.00 -20.29 -28.78
N ASN A 276 -9.25 -19.21 -28.56
CA ASN A 276 -9.42 -17.91 -29.24
C ASN A 276 -10.84 -17.31 -29.13
N THR A 277 -11.52 -17.61 -28.02
CA THR A 277 -12.85 -17.06 -27.76
C THR A 277 -12.73 -15.69 -27.09
N ALA A 278 -13.37 -14.69 -27.66
CA ALA A 278 -13.52 -13.38 -27.04
C ALA A 278 -14.80 -13.34 -26.20
N TRP A 279 -14.69 -12.90 -24.96
CA TRP A 279 -15.75 -12.89 -23.97
C TRP A 279 -16.14 -11.49 -23.58
N SER A 280 -17.46 -11.29 -23.41
CA SER A 280 -18.00 -10.13 -22.73
C SER A 280 -18.99 -10.60 -21.68
N VAL A 281 -18.83 -10.15 -20.43
CA VAL A 281 -19.76 -10.39 -19.34
C VAL A 281 -20.57 -9.11 -19.12
N LEU A 282 -21.88 -9.22 -19.16
CA LEU A 282 -22.77 -8.07 -19.06
C LEU A 282 -23.73 -8.23 -17.88
N THR A 283 -24.20 -7.10 -17.35
CA THR A 283 -25.38 -7.05 -16.49
C THR A 283 -26.66 -7.39 -17.29
N PRO A 284 -27.78 -7.71 -16.64
CA PRO A 284 -29.07 -7.83 -17.32
C PRO A 284 -29.49 -6.56 -18.08
N GLY A 285 -29.04 -5.39 -17.62
CA GLY A 285 -29.27 -4.11 -18.29
C GLY A 285 -28.44 -3.86 -19.54
N GLY A 286 -27.45 -4.73 -19.84
CA GLY A 286 -26.58 -4.61 -21.00
C GLY A 286 -25.25 -3.91 -20.78
N ASP A 287 -24.95 -3.49 -19.54
CA ASP A 287 -23.67 -2.86 -19.22
C ASP A 287 -22.55 -3.92 -19.21
N VAL A 288 -21.46 -3.64 -19.90
CA VAL A 288 -20.29 -4.53 -19.95
C VAL A 288 -19.50 -4.41 -18.62
N ILE A 289 -19.40 -5.52 -17.92
CA ILE A 289 -18.68 -5.63 -16.65
C ILE A 289 -17.22 -6.05 -16.88
N LYS A 290 -17.00 -7.02 -17.79
CA LYS A 290 -15.66 -7.55 -18.05
C LYS A 290 -15.56 -8.06 -19.48
N GLU A 291 -14.42 -7.80 -20.09
CA GLU A 291 -14.00 -8.41 -21.35
C GLU A 291 -12.72 -9.22 -21.14
N SER A 292 -12.60 -10.34 -21.85
CA SER A 292 -11.44 -11.21 -21.78
C SER A 292 -11.32 -12.05 -23.06
N ILE A 293 -10.15 -12.63 -23.29
CA ILE A 293 -9.89 -13.54 -24.41
C ILE A 293 -9.24 -14.80 -23.88
N GLY A 294 -9.70 -15.95 -24.32
CA GLY A 294 -9.13 -17.24 -23.94
C GLY A 294 -10.16 -18.36 -23.89
N ALA A 295 -9.69 -19.59 -23.73
CA ALA A 295 -10.54 -20.79 -23.61
C ALA A 295 -11.20 -20.87 -22.22
N PHE A 296 -10.49 -20.42 -21.16
CA PHE A 296 -10.89 -20.53 -19.75
C PHE A 296 -10.66 -19.23 -18.97
N PRO A 297 -11.22 -18.08 -19.39
CA PRO A 297 -11.04 -16.89 -18.61
C PRO A 297 -11.76 -17.01 -17.27
N ARG A 298 -11.03 -16.68 -16.19
CA ARG A 298 -11.56 -16.63 -14.83
C ARG A 298 -11.85 -15.19 -14.47
N VAL A 299 -13.08 -14.92 -14.07
CA VAL A 299 -13.58 -13.59 -13.72
C VAL A 299 -14.19 -13.64 -12.32
N ILE A 300 -13.85 -12.67 -11.47
CA ILE A 300 -14.46 -12.51 -10.16
C ILE A 300 -15.65 -11.56 -10.30
N LEU A 301 -16.84 -12.04 -10.03
CA LEU A 301 -18.08 -11.30 -10.18
C LEU A 301 -18.78 -11.15 -8.83
N ALA A 302 -19.36 -9.99 -8.58
CA ALA A 302 -20.27 -9.81 -7.47
C ALA A 302 -21.50 -10.73 -7.61
N GLU A 303 -22.15 -11.05 -6.50
CA GLU A 303 -23.40 -11.80 -6.52
C GLU A 303 -24.45 -11.07 -7.36
N GLY A 304 -25.11 -11.78 -8.26
CA GLY A 304 -26.09 -11.21 -9.16
C GLY A 304 -26.37 -12.07 -10.39
N GLU A 305 -27.13 -11.53 -11.31
CA GLU A 305 -27.44 -12.13 -12.60
C GLU A 305 -26.62 -11.46 -13.68
N TYR A 306 -26.15 -12.27 -14.64
CA TYR A 306 -25.27 -11.84 -15.71
C TYR A 306 -25.58 -12.57 -17.00
N ARG A 307 -25.09 -12.01 -18.11
CA ARG A 307 -25.09 -12.64 -19.42
C ARG A 307 -23.65 -12.73 -19.95
N ALA A 308 -23.20 -13.92 -20.27
CA ALA A 308 -21.96 -14.16 -20.96
C ALA A 308 -22.18 -14.18 -22.48
N ILE A 309 -21.42 -13.40 -23.20
CA ILE A 309 -21.37 -13.41 -24.67
C ILE A 309 -19.99 -13.93 -25.08
N ALA A 310 -19.98 -14.99 -25.86
CA ALA A 310 -18.81 -15.60 -26.46
C ALA A 310 -18.78 -15.32 -27.96
N ARG A 311 -17.67 -14.81 -28.48
CA ARG A 311 -17.43 -14.63 -29.92
C ARG A 311 -16.28 -15.52 -30.34
N ASN A 312 -16.54 -16.41 -31.25
CA ASN A 312 -15.56 -17.36 -31.80
C ASN A 312 -15.81 -17.55 -33.30
N GLU A 313 -14.75 -17.43 -34.12
CA GLU A 313 -14.81 -17.60 -35.58
C GLU A 313 -15.94 -16.79 -36.27
N GLY A 314 -16.19 -15.57 -35.79
CA GLY A 314 -17.21 -14.70 -36.37
C GLY A 314 -18.65 -15.01 -35.92
N LYS A 315 -18.87 -16.06 -35.14
CA LYS A 315 -20.17 -16.40 -34.54
C LYS A 315 -20.27 -15.85 -33.12
N VAL A 316 -21.52 -15.61 -32.70
CA VAL A 316 -21.84 -15.07 -31.36
C VAL A 316 -22.75 -16.06 -30.65
N TYR A 317 -22.38 -16.38 -29.43
CA TYR A 317 -23.14 -17.28 -28.55
C TYR A 317 -23.38 -16.58 -27.22
N GLU A 318 -24.49 -16.84 -26.57
CA GLU A 318 -24.81 -16.21 -25.30
C GLU A 318 -25.44 -17.18 -24.30
N ARG A 319 -25.24 -16.89 -23.01
CA ARG A 319 -25.88 -17.59 -21.90
C ARG A 319 -26.09 -16.68 -20.73
N GLU A 320 -27.30 -16.71 -20.17
CA GLU A 320 -27.58 -16.12 -18.87
C GLU A 320 -27.16 -17.04 -17.74
N PHE A 321 -26.63 -16.47 -16.66
CA PHE A 321 -26.21 -17.21 -15.48
C PHE A 321 -26.32 -16.36 -14.22
N LYS A 322 -26.34 -17.04 -13.07
CA LYS A 322 -26.43 -16.41 -11.76
C LYS A 322 -25.16 -16.71 -10.96
N VAL A 323 -24.61 -15.68 -10.32
CA VAL A 323 -23.49 -15.75 -9.39
C VAL A 323 -24.05 -15.76 -7.96
N VAL A 324 -23.62 -16.75 -7.17
CA VAL A 324 -23.95 -16.86 -5.75
C VAL A 324 -22.67 -16.66 -4.94
N ALA A 325 -22.72 -15.81 -3.93
CA ALA A 325 -21.56 -15.48 -3.12
C ALA A 325 -20.90 -16.73 -2.51
N GLY A 326 -19.58 -16.87 -2.71
CA GLY A 326 -18.79 -17.98 -2.19
C GLY A 326 -18.95 -19.32 -2.93
N VAL A 327 -19.70 -19.35 -4.04
CA VAL A 327 -19.86 -20.54 -4.88
C VAL A 327 -19.14 -20.33 -6.20
N ASP A 328 -17.86 -20.70 -6.22
CA ASP A 328 -17.07 -20.71 -7.46
C ASP A 328 -17.60 -21.77 -8.43
N GLY A 329 -17.54 -21.49 -9.73
CA GLY A 329 -18.08 -22.42 -10.71
C GLY A 329 -17.70 -22.12 -12.15
N ASP A 330 -18.10 -23.04 -13.03
CA ASP A 330 -17.91 -22.95 -14.47
C ASP A 330 -19.24 -22.57 -15.15
N VAL A 331 -19.16 -21.69 -16.12
CA VAL A 331 -20.28 -21.32 -17.00
C VAL A 331 -19.95 -21.76 -18.41
N GLU A 332 -20.63 -22.82 -18.88
CA GLU A 332 -20.49 -23.33 -20.24
C GLU A 332 -21.49 -22.62 -21.16
N VAL A 333 -20.99 -21.98 -22.19
CA VAL A 333 -21.80 -21.47 -23.32
C VAL A 333 -21.72 -22.48 -24.44
N GLN A 334 -22.86 -22.85 -25.00
CA GLN A 334 -22.90 -23.86 -26.09
C GLN A 334 -22.79 -23.17 -27.45
N ALA A 335 -21.91 -23.70 -28.30
CA ALA A 335 -21.71 -23.27 -29.68
C ALA A 335 -22.72 -23.98 -30.62
N GLN A 336 -24.02 -23.68 -30.44
CA GLN A 336 -25.09 -24.25 -31.27
C GLN A 336 -25.68 -23.20 -32.19
#